data_6abf2d78008e665c2fbab35da3b1fbc7
#
_entry.id   6abf2d78008e665c2fbab35da3b1fbc7
#
_cell.length_a   1.000
_cell.length_b   1.000
_cell.length_c   1.000
_cell.angle_alpha   90.00
_cell.angle_beta   90.00
_cell.angle_gamma   90.00
#
_symmetry.space_group_name_H-M   'P 1'
#
loop_
_entity.id
_entity.type
_entity.pdbx_description
1 polymer ?
#
loop_
_entity_poly.entity_id
_entity_poly.type
_entity_poly.pdbx_seq_one_letter_code
_entity_poly.pdbx_strand_id
1 'polypeptide(L)'
;ADAFTTIVIVQEITQGWTAEINRCKTGRDQVRAYAQFENAIHDFADITILSFDSEAAETFHSFPTSLRRIGTMDLKIAAIACSHGALLLSRNLRDFAQVPDLKVENWLD
;
A
#
# COMPACT_ATOMS: atom_id res chain seq x y z
N ALA A 1 -0.52 15.32 12.42
CA ALA A 1 -1.48 14.43 11.79
C ALA A 1 -1.10 12.99 12.07
N ASP A 2 -2.09 12.14 12.18
CA ASP A 2 -1.83 10.73 12.47
C ASP A 2 -1.29 10.01 11.24
N ALA A 3 -0.38 9.08 11.50
CA ALA A 3 0.14 8.23 10.44
C ALA A 3 -0.94 7.24 10.01
N PHE A 4 -1.01 6.99 8.70
CA PHE A 4 -1.92 5.98 8.17
C PHE A 4 -1.25 5.22 7.04
N THR A 5 -1.78 4.04 6.77
CA THR A 5 -1.44 3.24 5.60
C THR A 5 -2.74 2.68 5.04
N THR A 6 -2.67 1.85 4.03
CA THR A 6 -3.85 1.18 3.48
C THR A 6 -3.71 -0.33 3.64
N ILE A 7 -4.84 -1.03 3.65
CA ILE A 7 -4.82 -2.49 3.71
C ILE A 7 -4.11 -3.10 2.51
N VAL A 8 -4.12 -2.39 1.37
CA VAL A 8 -3.43 -2.85 0.15
C VAL A 8 -1.91 -2.80 0.34
N ILE A 9 -1.39 -1.74 0.98
CA ILE A 9 0.05 -1.66 1.31
C ILE A 9 0.43 -2.78 2.27
N VAL A 10 -0.39 -3.05 3.28
CA VAL A 10 -0.16 -4.17 4.21
C VAL A 10 -0.11 -5.49 3.44
N GLN A 11 -1.01 -5.68 2.48
CA GLN A 11 -1.02 -6.86 1.63
C GLN A 11 0.29 -7.00 0.85
N GLU A 12 0.78 -5.92 0.24
CA GLU A 12 2.03 -5.94 -0.51
C GLU A 12 3.22 -6.29 0.38
N ILE A 13 3.28 -5.71 1.56
CA ILE A 13 4.35 -6.00 2.52
C ILE A 13 4.31 -7.47 2.94
N THR A 14 3.11 -7.99 3.22
CA THR A 14 2.92 -9.39 3.59
C THR A 14 3.36 -10.33 2.46
N GLN A 15 2.99 -10.01 1.22
CA GLN A 15 3.41 -10.80 0.06
C GLN A 15 4.93 -10.77 -0.13
N GLY A 16 5.54 -9.61 0.09
CA GLY A 16 7.00 -9.49 0.01
C GLY A 16 7.71 -10.37 1.04
N TRP A 17 7.23 -10.38 2.29
CA TRP A 17 7.82 -11.24 3.32
C TRP A 17 7.57 -12.72 3.06
N THR A 18 6.38 -13.06 2.55
CA THR A 18 6.08 -14.45 2.18
C THR A 18 7.06 -14.94 1.11
N ALA A 19 7.31 -14.11 0.08
CA ALA A 19 8.27 -14.46 -0.96
C ALA A 19 9.69 -14.61 -0.40
N GLU A 20 10.09 -13.71 0.51
CA GLU A 20 11.41 -13.79 1.15
C GLU A 20 11.58 -15.05 1.96
N ILE A 21 10.57 -15.43 2.76
CA ILE A 21 10.59 -16.65 3.55
C ILE A 21 10.71 -17.86 2.64
N ASN A 22 9.97 -17.87 1.53
CA ASN A 22 9.99 -18.99 0.60
C ASN A 22 11.33 -19.14 -0.13
N ARG A 23 12.11 -18.06 -0.24
CA ARG A 23 13.45 -18.15 -0.83
C ARG A 23 14.50 -18.67 0.13
N CYS A 24 14.22 -18.65 1.42
CA CYS A 24 15.18 -19.12 2.43
C CYS A 24 15.33 -20.63 2.35
N LYS A 25 16.57 -21.12 2.27
CA LYS A 25 16.85 -22.54 2.09
C LYS A 25 17.17 -23.26 3.39
N THR A 26 17.44 -22.53 4.47
CA THR A 26 17.79 -23.13 5.77
C THR A 26 16.82 -22.65 6.83
N GLY A 27 16.67 -23.48 7.89
CA GLY A 27 15.84 -23.08 9.02
C GLY A 27 16.35 -21.83 9.72
N ARG A 28 17.67 -21.65 9.76
CA ARG A 28 18.26 -20.46 10.37
C ARG A 28 17.84 -19.20 9.64
N ASP A 29 17.89 -19.22 8.30
CA ASP A 29 17.50 -18.07 7.49
C ASP A 29 16.00 -17.81 7.62
N GLN A 30 15.19 -18.86 7.71
CA GLN A 30 13.76 -18.72 7.92
C GLN A 30 13.43 -18.10 9.27
N VAL A 31 14.16 -18.47 10.33
CA VAL A 31 13.97 -17.87 11.66
C VAL A 31 14.17 -16.33 11.57
N ARG A 32 15.23 -15.91 10.89
CA ARG A 32 15.50 -14.48 10.73
C ARG A 32 14.41 -13.79 9.90
N ALA A 33 14.00 -14.42 8.81
CA ALA A 33 12.98 -13.83 7.93
C ALA A 33 11.64 -13.70 8.64
N TYR A 34 11.24 -14.74 9.39
CA TYR A 34 10.00 -14.66 10.17
C TYR A 34 10.07 -13.60 11.26
N ALA A 35 11.22 -13.47 11.93
CA ALA A 35 11.38 -12.44 12.96
C ALA A 35 11.26 -11.03 12.36
N GLN A 36 11.82 -10.81 11.18
CA GLN A 36 11.71 -9.54 10.50
C GLN A 36 10.26 -9.26 10.06
N PHE A 37 9.58 -10.29 9.57
CA PHE A 37 8.18 -10.17 9.20
C PHE A 37 7.33 -9.81 10.43
N GLU A 38 7.57 -10.50 11.54
CA GLU A 38 6.86 -10.21 12.79
C GLU A 38 7.07 -8.77 13.24
N ASN A 39 8.31 -8.28 13.16
CA ASN A 39 8.61 -6.88 13.49
C ASN A 39 7.87 -5.91 12.56
N ALA A 40 7.78 -6.22 11.27
CA ALA A 40 7.05 -5.39 10.33
C ALA A 40 5.55 -5.33 10.69
N ILE A 41 4.97 -6.44 11.13
CA ILE A 41 3.57 -6.48 11.56
C ILE A 41 3.38 -5.62 12.82
N HIS A 42 4.30 -5.70 13.79
CA HIS A 42 4.22 -4.90 15.01
C HIS A 42 4.33 -3.40 14.71
N ASP A 43 5.06 -3.02 13.68
CA ASP A 43 5.19 -1.61 13.29
C ASP A 43 3.85 -1.00 12.88
N PHE A 44 2.86 -1.80 12.51
CA PHE A 44 1.53 -1.30 12.17
C PHE A 44 0.62 -1.07 13.39
N ALA A 45 1.07 -1.44 14.60
CA ALA A 45 0.21 -1.38 15.78
C ALA A 45 -0.32 0.03 16.07
N ASP A 46 0.48 1.06 15.79
CA ASP A 46 0.13 2.45 16.07
C ASP A 46 -0.25 3.23 14.81
N ILE A 47 -0.45 2.54 13.71
CA ILE A 47 -0.76 3.17 12.42
C ILE A 47 -2.20 2.85 12.05
N THR A 48 -2.95 3.86 11.64
CA THR A 48 -4.31 3.66 11.15
C THR A 48 -4.25 2.97 9.78
N ILE A 49 -4.97 1.85 9.65
CA ILE A 49 -5.06 1.11 8.40
C ILE A 49 -6.39 1.46 7.73
N LEU A 50 -6.32 2.13 6.59
CA LEU A 50 -7.51 2.49 5.82
C LEU A 50 -7.98 1.29 5.00
N SER A 51 -9.28 1.05 5.03
CA SER A 51 -9.89 -0.12 4.43
C SER A 51 -10.16 0.06 2.94
N PHE A 52 -10.15 -1.05 2.20
CA PHE A 52 -10.72 -1.08 0.86
C PHE A 52 -12.19 -1.44 0.99
N ASP A 53 -12.99 -0.45 1.31
CA ASP A 53 -14.43 -0.61 1.55
C ASP A 53 -15.24 -0.38 0.27
N SER A 54 -16.57 -0.31 0.40
CA SER A 54 -17.44 -0.13 -0.76
C SER A 54 -17.19 1.18 -1.50
N GLU A 55 -16.92 2.26 -0.76
CA GLU A 55 -16.61 3.55 -1.39
C GLU A 55 -15.29 3.50 -2.15
N ALA A 56 -14.29 2.87 -1.57
CA ALA A 56 -13.00 2.69 -2.25
C ALA A 56 -13.17 1.85 -3.51
N ALA A 57 -13.96 0.78 -3.44
CA ALA A 57 -14.24 -0.05 -4.61
C ALA A 57 -14.94 0.73 -5.72
N GLU A 58 -15.93 1.54 -5.36
CA GLU A 58 -16.63 2.38 -6.34
C GLU A 58 -15.67 3.37 -6.98
N THR A 59 -14.83 4.02 -6.18
CA THR A 59 -13.83 4.95 -6.68
C THR A 59 -12.86 4.24 -7.64
N PHE A 60 -12.38 3.06 -7.24
CA PHE A 60 -11.48 2.26 -8.06
C PHE A 60 -12.09 1.94 -9.41
N HIS A 61 -13.35 1.50 -9.42
CA HIS A 61 -14.04 1.14 -10.67
C HIS A 61 -14.39 2.36 -11.53
N SER A 62 -14.43 3.55 -10.94
CA SER A 62 -14.71 4.77 -11.67
C SER A 62 -13.49 5.34 -12.41
N PHE A 63 -12.29 4.85 -12.10
CA PHE A 63 -11.10 5.37 -12.75
C PHE A 63 -11.10 5.06 -14.25
N PRO A 64 -10.66 6.01 -15.10
CA PRO A 64 -10.58 5.77 -16.53
C PRO A 64 -9.64 4.61 -16.87
N THR A 65 -9.97 3.90 -17.96
CA THR A 65 -9.13 2.78 -18.41
C THR A 65 -7.72 3.22 -18.76
N SER A 66 -7.52 4.50 -19.10
CA SER A 66 -6.20 5.05 -19.39
C SER A 66 -5.25 4.96 -18.19
N LEU A 67 -5.76 4.78 -16.97
CA LEU A 67 -4.93 4.66 -15.78
C LEU A 67 -4.48 3.23 -15.49
N ARG A 68 -4.91 2.24 -16.29
CA ARG A 68 -4.57 0.83 -16.03
C ARG A 68 -3.07 0.55 -15.99
N ARG A 69 -2.29 1.34 -16.73
CA ARG A 69 -0.83 1.18 -16.76
C ARG A 69 -0.17 1.45 -15.42
N ILE A 70 -0.86 2.16 -14.51
CA ILE A 70 -0.34 2.42 -13.17
C ILE A 70 -0.23 1.13 -12.37
N GLY A 71 -1.12 0.18 -12.63
CA GLY A 71 -1.16 -1.10 -11.95
C GLY A 71 -2.30 -1.18 -10.95
N THR A 72 -2.84 -2.38 -10.82
CA THR A 72 -4.04 -2.61 -10.01
C THR A 72 -3.83 -2.27 -8.54
N MET A 73 -2.69 -2.69 -7.96
CA MET A 73 -2.43 -2.44 -6.54
C MET A 73 -2.32 -0.94 -6.26
N ASP A 74 -1.55 -0.21 -7.08
CA ASP A 74 -1.39 1.22 -6.89
C ASP A 74 -2.70 1.97 -7.10
N LEU A 75 -3.53 1.54 -8.05
CA LEU A 75 -4.85 2.14 -8.25
C LEU A 75 -5.78 1.89 -7.07
N LYS A 76 -5.70 0.73 -6.43
CA LYS A 76 -6.47 0.46 -5.23
C LYS A 76 -6.02 1.34 -4.06
N ILE A 77 -4.70 1.53 -3.92
CA ILE A 77 -4.15 2.44 -2.90
C ILE A 77 -4.69 3.85 -3.14
N ALA A 78 -4.65 4.30 -4.39
CA ALA A 78 -5.17 5.62 -4.76
C ALA A 78 -6.65 5.75 -4.47
N ALA A 79 -7.44 4.71 -4.76
CA ALA A 79 -8.88 4.71 -4.51
C ALA A 79 -9.19 4.84 -3.02
N ILE A 80 -8.44 4.13 -2.18
CA ILE A 80 -8.60 4.23 -0.72
C ILE A 80 -8.28 5.66 -0.26
N ALA A 81 -7.17 6.21 -0.71
CA ALA A 81 -6.78 7.56 -0.31
C ALA A 81 -7.84 8.59 -0.75
N CYS A 82 -8.33 8.49 -1.99
CA CYS A 82 -9.36 9.39 -2.50
C CYS A 82 -10.65 9.29 -1.68
N SER A 83 -11.12 8.08 -1.40
CA SER A 83 -12.40 7.88 -0.72
C SER A 83 -12.36 8.33 0.73
N HIS A 84 -11.18 8.36 1.33
CA HIS A 84 -11.00 8.83 2.71
C HIS A 84 -10.53 10.28 2.80
N GLY A 85 -10.35 10.95 1.65
CA GLY A 85 -9.82 12.31 1.63
C GLY A 85 -8.42 12.42 2.21
N ALA A 86 -7.64 11.34 2.11
CA ALA A 86 -6.32 11.26 2.70
C ALA A 86 -5.23 11.69 1.73
N LEU A 87 -4.15 12.24 2.29
CA LEU A 87 -2.97 12.62 1.50
C LEU A 87 -2.09 11.38 1.31
N LEU A 88 -1.82 11.03 0.07
CA LEU A 88 -0.92 9.93 -0.25
C LEU A 88 0.51 10.45 -0.33
N LEU A 89 1.41 9.86 0.43
CA LEU A 89 2.82 10.16 0.36
C LEU A 89 3.51 9.10 -0.49
N SER A 90 4.14 9.50 -1.58
CA SER A 90 4.72 8.56 -2.54
C SER A 90 5.88 9.19 -3.28
N ARG A 91 6.85 8.36 -3.66
CA ARG A 91 7.92 8.76 -4.57
C ARG A 91 7.42 8.81 -6.01
N ASN A 92 6.32 8.12 -6.30
CA ASN A 92 5.81 7.96 -7.67
C ASN A 92 4.77 9.03 -7.99
N LEU A 93 5.18 10.31 -7.89
CA LEU A 93 4.28 11.42 -8.21
C LEU A 93 3.80 11.37 -9.65
N ARG A 94 4.66 10.92 -10.55
CA ARG A 94 4.35 10.89 -11.98
C ARG A 94 3.07 10.10 -12.26
N ASP A 95 2.97 8.89 -11.69
CA ASP A 95 1.80 8.05 -11.92
C ASP A 95 0.60 8.53 -11.12
N PHE A 96 0.81 8.83 -9.82
CA PHE A 96 -0.30 9.21 -8.96
C PHE A 96 -0.89 10.58 -9.29
N ALA A 97 -0.10 11.49 -9.86
CA ALA A 97 -0.61 12.79 -10.27
C ALA A 97 -1.68 12.68 -11.37
N GLN A 98 -1.74 11.57 -12.08
CA GLN A 98 -2.74 11.33 -13.12
C GLN A 98 -4.09 10.89 -12.57
N VAL A 99 -4.16 10.52 -11.30
CA VAL A 99 -5.40 10.04 -10.68
C VAL A 99 -6.27 11.23 -10.29
N PRO A 100 -7.53 11.30 -10.78
CA PRO A 100 -8.42 12.42 -10.44
C PRO A 100 -8.67 12.54 -8.95
N ASP A 101 -8.66 13.76 -8.44
CA ASP A 101 -9.00 14.10 -7.06
C ASP A 101 -8.08 13.52 -5.99
N LEU A 102 -6.98 12.88 -6.38
CA LEU A 102 -6.02 12.33 -5.44
C LEU A 102 -5.07 13.42 -4.95
N LYS A 103 -4.95 13.54 -3.63
CA LYS A 103 -3.95 14.40 -3.00
C LYS A 103 -2.69 13.58 -2.80
N VAL A 104 -1.60 13.99 -3.45
CA VAL A 104 -0.33 13.24 -3.38
C VAL A 104 0.83 14.22 -3.23
N GLU A 105 1.81 13.82 -2.40
CA GLU A 105 3.05 14.58 -2.22
C GLU A 105 4.24 13.63 -2.21
N ASN A 106 5.39 14.15 -2.62
CA ASN A 106 6.65 13.42 -2.51
C ASN A 106 7.20 13.60 -1.10
N TRP A 107 7.19 12.53 -0.33
CA TRP A 107 7.59 12.56 1.08
C TRP A 107 9.10 12.56 1.30
N LEU A 108 9.87 12.41 0.23
CA LEU A 108 11.33 12.40 0.31
C LEU A 108 11.96 13.78 0.18
N ASP A 109 11.20 14.74 -0.28
CA ASP A 109 11.73 16.10 -0.50
C ASP A 109 11.69 16.95 0.76
#